data_4711e9c8f8d3d6f5cb73b7e53e0e8985
#
_entry.id   4711e9c8f8d3d6f5cb73b7e53e0e8985
#
_cell.length_a   1.000
_cell.length_b   1.000
_cell.length_c   1.000
_cell.angle_alpha   90.00
_cell.angle_beta   90.00
_cell.angle_gamma   90.00
#
_symmetry.space_group_name_H-M   'P 1'
#
loop_
_entity.id
_entity.type
_entity.pdbx_description
1 polymer ?
#
loop_
_entity_poly.entity_id
_entity_poly.type
_entity_poly.pdbx_seq_one_letter_code
_entity_poly.pdbx_strand_id
1 'polypeptide(L)'
;MRSQHINAMNNSHSLFAKTLRPAAAALTVFSLIAVSIVQLKAAGAARTVVVWSEATAPTNVYPKDINGAIAEGLKARLKGWEVVTACLTNENQGISDALLQKTDVLIWWGHKRHGNVSNELVAKIEKRVKEEGMGFISLHSSHFAKPYKKLMGTPCSWREYKADGTSVKITVKDPNHPITRGVKDFSLPKIERYGEPFAVPEPEAVVLDGLYTKPNGETEPGRMGLCWTVGKGKVFYFTPGHETYDDFFRPEVRLIMANAVEWAAPKK
;
A
#
# COMPACT_ATOMS: atom_id res chain seq x y z
N MET A 1 -11.81 77.20 20.57
CA MET A 1 -10.99 78.37 20.29
C MET A 1 -10.29 78.15 18.98
N ARG A 2 -10.79 78.83 18.01
CA ARG A 2 -10.18 79.91 17.21
C ARG A 2 -8.86 79.47 16.55
N SER A 3 -8.62 79.57 15.28
CA SER A 3 -9.09 80.48 14.21
C SER A 3 -8.13 80.24 13.04
N GLN A 4 -8.58 79.94 11.82
CA GLN A 4 -8.58 80.87 10.68
C GLN A 4 -7.15 81.33 10.28
N HIS A 5 -6.73 81.51 9.09
CA HIS A 5 -7.27 82.02 7.82
C HIS A 5 -6.23 81.76 6.71
N ILE A 6 -6.62 81.31 5.53
CA ILE A 6 -6.96 82.16 4.37
C ILE A 6 -5.78 82.56 3.43
N ASN A 7 -6.00 82.23 2.19
CA ASN A 7 -5.78 82.91 0.90
C ASN A 7 -4.39 82.81 0.24
N ALA A 8 -4.26 82.84 -0.98
CA ALA A 8 -5.09 82.85 -2.22
C ALA A 8 -4.15 83.09 -3.42
N MET A 9 -4.56 82.55 -4.54
CA MET A 9 -4.39 83.14 -5.90
C MET A 9 -2.96 83.48 -6.36
N ASN A 10 -2.53 83.20 -7.56
CA ASN A 10 -3.09 83.40 -8.88
C ASN A 10 -2.17 82.83 -9.99
N ASN A 11 -2.81 82.30 -11.00
CA ASN A 11 -2.58 82.50 -12.45
C ASN A 11 -1.14 82.61 -13.00
N SER A 12 -0.81 81.90 -14.02
CA SER A 12 -1.29 82.04 -15.41
C SER A 12 -0.44 81.25 -16.42
N HIS A 13 -1.17 80.63 -17.35
CA HIS A 13 -0.85 80.43 -18.77
C HIS A 13 0.55 80.06 -19.26
N SER A 14 0.64 78.97 -19.99
CA SER A 14 0.81 78.92 -21.46
C SER A 14 1.19 77.51 -21.95
N LEU A 15 0.31 76.93 -22.73
CA LEU A 15 0.45 76.33 -24.08
C LEU A 15 1.85 75.90 -24.54
N PHE A 16 1.98 74.61 -24.90
CA PHE A 16 2.23 74.06 -26.25
C PHE A 16 2.51 72.56 -26.16
N ALA A 17 1.66 71.79 -26.66
CA ALA A 17 1.55 70.90 -27.83
C ALA A 17 2.66 69.89 -28.07
N LYS A 18 2.15 68.66 -28.23
CA LYS A 18 2.59 67.54 -29.09
C LYS A 18 3.92 66.88 -28.76
N THR A 19 3.87 65.59 -28.50
CA THR A 19 3.78 64.53 -29.55
C THR A 19 3.52 63.17 -28.93
N LEU A 20 2.59 62.47 -29.50
CA LEU A 20 2.38 61.01 -29.37
C LEU A 20 3.57 60.23 -29.92
N ARG A 21 3.91 59.10 -29.22
CA ARG A 21 4.13 57.82 -29.85
C ARG A 21 4.46 56.71 -28.81
N PRO A 22 4.29 55.42 -29.17
CA PRO A 22 3.59 54.46 -28.30
C PRO A 22 4.55 53.46 -27.67
N ALA A 23 4.18 52.96 -26.50
CA ALA A 23 4.82 51.78 -25.92
C ALA A 23 3.74 50.79 -25.52
N ALA A 24 3.30 50.05 -26.52
CA ALA A 24 2.43 48.88 -26.29
C ALA A 24 2.91 47.76 -27.23
N ALA A 25 3.92 47.01 -26.82
CA ALA A 25 4.28 45.69 -27.41
C ALA A 25 5.44 45.06 -26.66
N ALA A 26 5.28 44.72 -25.36
CA ALA A 26 6.26 43.87 -24.68
C ALA A 26 5.69 43.10 -23.47
N LEU A 27 4.37 42.84 -23.40
CA LEU A 27 3.80 42.14 -22.24
C LEU A 27 3.10 40.79 -22.55
N THR A 28 3.19 40.27 -23.78
CA THR A 28 2.41 39.08 -24.17
C THR A 28 3.22 37.81 -24.35
N VAL A 29 4.55 37.82 -24.20
CA VAL A 29 5.38 36.63 -24.47
C VAL A 29 5.77 35.88 -23.17
N PHE A 30 5.69 36.49 -22.00
CA PHE A 30 6.10 35.84 -20.75
C PHE A 30 5.02 34.95 -20.09
N SER A 31 3.76 35.08 -20.45
CA SER A 31 2.67 34.30 -19.83
C SER A 31 2.49 32.89 -20.42
N LEU A 32 2.97 32.61 -21.61
CA LEU A 32 2.81 31.31 -22.27
C LEU A 32 3.85 30.26 -21.87
N ILE A 33 5.01 30.68 -21.36
CA ILE A 33 6.09 29.75 -20.96
C ILE A 33 5.87 29.22 -19.53
N ALA A 34 5.23 29.98 -18.66
CA ALA A 34 4.96 29.55 -17.28
C ALA A 34 3.88 28.45 -17.17
N VAL A 35 2.91 28.43 -18.11
CA VAL A 35 1.82 27.43 -18.10
C VAL A 35 2.30 26.06 -18.55
N SER A 36 3.29 26.00 -19.44
CA SER A 36 3.81 24.73 -19.94
C SER A 36 4.68 23.95 -18.96
N ILE A 37 5.30 24.61 -18.00
CA ILE A 37 6.17 23.97 -16.99
C ILE A 37 5.36 23.34 -15.84
N VAL A 38 4.17 23.88 -15.56
CA VAL A 38 3.29 23.33 -14.51
C VAL A 38 2.56 22.07 -14.98
N GLN A 39 2.25 21.94 -16.26
CA GLN A 39 1.60 20.74 -16.80
C GLN A 39 2.55 19.54 -16.98
N LEU A 40 3.87 19.73 -17.07
CA LEU A 40 4.81 18.60 -17.17
C LEU A 40 5.07 17.90 -15.83
N LYS A 41 4.67 18.51 -14.70
CA LYS A 41 4.83 17.91 -13.35
C LYS A 41 3.65 17.03 -12.92
N ALA A 42 2.56 17.01 -13.67
CA ALA A 42 1.37 16.20 -13.38
C ALA A 42 1.36 14.82 -14.07
N ALA A 43 2.34 14.50 -14.90
CA ALA A 43 2.48 13.17 -15.50
C ALA A 43 3.16 12.22 -14.50
N GLY A 44 2.34 11.71 -13.57
CA GLY A 44 2.51 10.41 -12.95
C GLY A 44 3.82 10.14 -12.21
N ALA A 45 3.99 10.65 -10.97
CA ALA A 45 4.90 9.98 -10.05
C ALA A 45 4.55 8.48 -10.03
N ALA A 46 5.54 7.62 -10.29
CA ALA A 46 5.35 6.17 -10.26
C ALA A 46 4.76 5.78 -8.89
N ARG A 47 3.78 4.88 -8.90
CA ARG A 47 3.26 4.31 -7.65
C ARG A 47 4.34 3.48 -6.97
N THR A 48 4.36 3.50 -5.65
CA THR A 48 5.36 2.76 -4.87
C THR A 48 4.69 1.67 -4.05
N VAL A 49 5.18 0.43 -4.19
CA VAL A 49 4.87 -0.67 -3.27
C VAL A 49 6.12 -1.02 -2.47
N VAL A 50 5.97 -1.07 -1.16
CA VAL A 50 7.01 -1.55 -0.25
C VAL A 50 6.66 -2.95 0.20
N VAL A 51 7.61 -3.88 0.08
CA VAL A 51 7.50 -5.25 0.57
C VAL A 51 8.43 -5.41 1.76
N TRP A 52 7.82 -5.49 2.94
CA TRP A 52 8.54 -5.60 4.21
C TRP A 52 8.52 -7.01 4.76
N SER A 53 9.63 -7.45 5.35
CA SER A 53 9.75 -8.73 6.05
C SER A 53 10.57 -8.63 7.33
N GLU A 54 10.49 -9.66 8.17
CA GLU A 54 11.30 -9.78 9.39
C GLU A 54 12.75 -10.22 9.11
N ALA A 55 13.09 -10.60 7.88
CA ALA A 55 14.36 -11.20 7.48
C ALA A 55 14.67 -12.50 8.26
N THR A 56 13.69 -13.41 8.32
CA THR A 56 13.78 -14.67 9.08
C THR A 56 13.55 -15.92 8.25
N ALA A 57 13.29 -15.79 6.95
CA ALA A 57 13.07 -16.94 6.09
C ALA A 57 14.36 -17.74 5.86
N PRO A 58 14.28 -19.09 5.80
CA PRO A 58 15.43 -19.94 5.49
C PRO A 58 15.96 -19.65 4.08
N THR A 59 17.27 -19.43 3.95
CA THR A 59 17.90 -19.07 2.67
C THR A 59 17.85 -20.17 1.61
N ASN A 60 17.71 -21.44 2.02
CA ASN A 60 17.49 -22.57 1.10
C ASN A 60 16.10 -22.60 0.48
N VAL A 61 15.11 -21.88 1.06
CA VAL A 61 13.76 -21.70 0.49
C VAL A 61 13.67 -20.34 -0.18
N TYR A 62 14.10 -19.29 0.52
CA TYR A 62 14.04 -17.91 0.07
C TYR A 62 15.45 -17.27 0.08
N PRO A 63 16.25 -17.44 -1.00
CA PRO A 63 17.64 -16.94 -1.05
C PRO A 63 17.78 -15.43 -0.86
N LYS A 64 16.71 -14.67 -1.16
CA LYS A 64 16.63 -13.21 -1.00
C LYS A 64 15.55 -12.80 0.01
N ASP A 65 15.27 -13.66 0.99
CA ASP A 65 14.14 -13.57 1.91
C ASP A 65 12.77 -13.51 1.20
N ILE A 66 11.69 -13.55 1.95
CA ILE A 66 10.32 -13.54 1.42
C ILE A 66 10.00 -12.23 0.69
N ASN A 67 10.44 -11.09 1.23
CA ASN A 67 10.24 -9.80 0.56
C ASN A 67 10.90 -9.74 -0.82
N GLY A 68 12.07 -10.38 -0.99
CA GLY A 68 12.74 -10.49 -2.27
C GLY A 68 11.97 -11.34 -3.29
N ALA A 69 11.42 -12.48 -2.85
CA ALA A 69 10.61 -13.35 -3.71
C ALA A 69 9.32 -12.68 -4.19
N ILE A 70 8.61 -11.99 -3.27
CA ILE A 70 7.42 -11.21 -3.60
C ILE A 70 7.77 -10.07 -4.55
N ALA A 71 8.82 -9.29 -4.24
CA ALA A 71 9.23 -8.16 -5.07
C ALA A 71 9.60 -8.59 -6.50
N GLU A 72 10.24 -9.75 -6.67
CA GLU A 72 10.54 -10.33 -7.99
C GLU A 72 9.25 -10.57 -8.78
N GLY A 73 8.25 -11.22 -8.15
CA GLY A 73 6.95 -11.47 -8.76
C GLY A 73 6.21 -10.19 -9.15
N LEU A 74 6.27 -9.15 -8.31
CA LEU A 74 5.65 -7.85 -8.56
C LEU A 74 6.34 -7.09 -9.69
N LYS A 75 7.67 -7.02 -9.72
CA LYS A 75 8.44 -6.37 -10.79
C LYS A 75 8.15 -6.94 -12.18
N ALA A 76 7.89 -8.24 -12.26
CA ALA A 76 7.52 -8.91 -13.50
C ALA A 76 6.11 -8.52 -14.02
N ARG A 77 5.21 -8.10 -13.13
CA ARG A 77 3.77 -7.92 -13.44
C ARG A 77 3.31 -6.46 -13.38
N LEU A 78 3.82 -5.65 -12.45
CA LEU A 78 3.38 -4.27 -12.23
C LEU A 78 4.17 -3.30 -13.11
N LYS A 79 3.54 -2.82 -14.15
CA LYS A 79 4.14 -1.79 -15.02
C LYS A 79 3.99 -0.39 -14.39
N GLY A 80 5.06 0.39 -14.40
CA GLY A 80 5.05 1.76 -13.88
C GLY A 80 5.04 1.87 -12.34
N TRP A 81 5.34 0.77 -11.63
CA TRP A 81 5.48 0.76 -10.18
C TRP A 81 6.95 0.72 -9.76
N GLU A 82 7.29 1.48 -8.74
CA GLU A 82 8.52 1.30 -7.97
C GLU A 82 8.26 0.19 -6.92
N VAL A 83 9.04 -0.89 -6.96
CA VAL A 83 8.96 -2.01 -6.01
C VAL A 83 10.18 -1.99 -5.11
N VAL A 84 9.98 -1.65 -3.85
CA VAL A 84 11.04 -1.51 -2.83
C VAL A 84 10.94 -2.65 -1.83
N THR A 85 12.08 -3.27 -1.51
CA THR A 85 12.16 -4.25 -0.40
C THR A 85 12.69 -3.56 0.85
N ALA A 86 12.13 -3.92 2.01
CA ALA A 86 12.54 -3.44 3.31
C ALA A 86 12.48 -4.58 4.33
N CYS A 87 13.26 -4.49 5.40
CA CYS A 87 13.20 -5.49 6.45
C CYS A 87 13.46 -4.91 7.85
N LEU A 88 13.04 -5.67 8.86
CA LEU A 88 13.15 -5.29 10.27
C LEU A 88 14.58 -4.92 10.69
N THR A 89 15.59 -5.55 10.10
CA THR A 89 16.99 -5.37 10.46
C THR A 89 17.65 -4.16 9.81
N ASN A 90 16.98 -3.50 8.87
CA ASN A 90 17.48 -2.26 8.28
C ASN A 90 17.29 -1.07 9.24
N GLU A 91 17.99 0.02 8.98
CA GLU A 91 17.78 1.29 9.67
C GLU A 91 16.31 1.71 9.64
N ASN A 92 15.82 2.31 10.73
CA ASN A 92 14.39 2.65 10.92
C ASN A 92 13.45 1.47 10.67
N GLN A 93 13.90 0.24 11.00
CA GLN A 93 13.14 -0.98 10.73
C GLN A 93 12.74 -1.14 9.25
N GLY A 94 13.57 -0.61 8.35
CA GLY A 94 13.41 -0.62 6.91
C GLY A 94 12.42 0.40 6.35
N ILE A 95 11.75 1.18 7.19
CA ILE A 95 10.72 2.13 6.75
C ILE A 95 11.02 3.52 7.34
N SER A 96 11.78 4.34 6.62
CA SER A 96 11.95 5.75 6.96
C SER A 96 10.67 6.54 6.70
N ASP A 97 10.53 7.71 7.32
CA ASP A 97 9.37 8.58 7.10
C ASP A 97 9.23 8.97 5.62
N ALA A 98 10.33 9.24 4.95
CA ALA A 98 10.34 9.56 3.52
C ALA A 98 9.87 8.38 2.65
N LEU A 99 10.27 7.15 2.98
CA LEU A 99 9.79 5.96 2.28
C LEU A 99 8.31 5.71 2.55
N LEU A 100 7.88 5.80 3.82
CA LEU A 100 6.48 5.60 4.19
C LEU A 100 5.59 6.64 3.51
N GLN A 101 6.02 7.90 3.41
CA GLN A 101 5.25 8.97 2.79
C GLN A 101 5.00 8.75 1.30
N LYS A 102 5.94 8.18 0.56
CA LYS A 102 5.76 7.86 -0.87
C LYS A 102 5.10 6.51 -1.15
N THR A 103 4.90 5.68 -0.11
CA THR A 103 4.32 4.34 -0.25
C THR A 103 2.82 4.41 -0.54
N ASP A 104 2.39 3.85 -1.67
CA ASP A 104 0.98 3.67 -2.01
C ASP A 104 0.42 2.37 -1.43
N VAL A 105 1.23 1.30 -1.38
CA VAL A 105 0.84 0.00 -0.81
C VAL A 105 1.99 -0.58 0.00
N LEU A 106 1.70 -1.03 1.21
CA LEU A 106 2.63 -1.71 2.09
C LEU A 106 2.24 -3.19 2.22
N ILE A 107 3.12 -4.09 1.77
CA ILE A 107 3.00 -5.54 1.99
C ILE A 107 3.83 -5.88 3.22
N TRP A 108 3.22 -6.61 4.15
CA TRP A 108 3.80 -6.95 5.43
C TRP A 108 3.86 -8.46 5.63
N TRP A 109 5.04 -9.00 5.81
CA TRP A 109 5.27 -10.36 6.24
C TRP A 109 6.05 -10.40 7.55
N GLY A 110 5.52 -11.09 8.55
CA GLY A 110 6.18 -11.30 9.84
C GLY A 110 5.72 -12.60 10.48
N HIS A 111 6.57 -13.26 11.28
CA HIS A 111 6.26 -14.54 11.92
C HIS A 111 6.81 -14.64 13.35
N LYS A 112 8.05 -14.22 13.60
CA LYS A 112 8.77 -14.50 14.86
C LYS A 112 9.08 -13.26 15.67
N ARG A 113 9.07 -12.09 15.06
CA ARG A 113 9.59 -10.84 15.63
C ARG A 113 8.55 -9.72 15.69
N HIS A 114 7.27 -10.05 15.73
CA HIS A 114 6.17 -9.05 15.77
C HIS A 114 6.36 -8.02 16.90
N GLY A 115 6.90 -8.45 18.07
CA GLY A 115 7.16 -7.60 19.21
C GLY A 115 8.22 -6.53 18.98
N ASN A 116 9.17 -6.78 18.07
CA ASN A 116 10.31 -5.90 17.83
C ASN A 116 9.94 -4.65 17.01
N VAL A 117 8.78 -4.63 16.37
CA VAL A 117 8.30 -3.46 15.64
C VAL A 117 7.91 -2.36 16.64
N SER A 118 8.44 -1.16 16.43
CA SER A 118 8.19 -0.02 17.32
C SER A 118 6.74 0.45 17.24
N ASN A 119 6.19 0.89 18.36
CA ASN A 119 4.84 1.43 18.38
C ASN A 119 4.72 2.74 17.60
N GLU A 120 5.83 3.48 17.48
CA GLU A 120 5.89 4.70 16.67
C GLU A 120 5.67 4.38 15.18
N LEU A 121 6.39 3.39 14.64
CA LEU A 121 6.19 2.95 13.25
C LEU A 121 4.77 2.44 13.03
N VAL A 122 4.22 1.68 13.98
CA VAL A 122 2.83 1.18 13.93
C VAL A 122 1.84 2.33 13.84
N ALA A 123 2.00 3.38 14.66
CA ALA A 123 1.12 4.55 14.63
C ALA A 123 1.20 5.31 13.30
N LYS A 124 2.41 5.44 12.73
CA LYS A 124 2.61 6.05 11.40
C LYS A 124 1.93 5.24 10.30
N ILE A 125 2.05 3.91 10.33
CA ILE A 125 1.37 3.02 9.37
C ILE A 125 -0.15 3.14 9.50
N GLU A 126 -0.68 3.11 10.74
CA GLU A 126 -2.11 3.27 11.00
C GLU A 126 -2.64 4.57 10.40
N LYS A 127 -1.96 5.69 10.66
CA LYS A 127 -2.32 7.00 10.10
C LYS A 127 -2.33 6.98 8.57
N ARG A 128 -1.27 6.46 7.94
CA ARG A 128 -1.16 6.35 6.48
C ARG A 128 -2.32 5.56 5.88
N VAL A 129 -2.72 4.45 6.52
CA VAL A 129 -3.85 3.64 6.05
C VAL A 129 -5.17 4.37 6.29
N LYS A 130 -5.46 4.73 7.54
CA LYS A 130 -6.80 5.23 7.92
C LYS A 130 -7.11 6.63 7.38
N GLU A 131 -6.12 7.53 7.37
CA GLU A 131 -6.34 8.93 7.05
C GLU A 131 -5.92 9.30 5.62
N GLU A 132 -4.91 8.61 5.07
CA GLU A 132 -4.30 8.98 3.80
C GLU A 132 -4.53 7.93 2.68
N GLY A 133 -5.13 6.78 3.01
CA GLY A 133 -5.61 5.80 2.03
C GLY A 133 -4.53 4.84 1.51
N MET A 134 -3.37 4.75 2.17
CA MET A 134 -2.36 3.74 1.84
C MET A 134 -2.96 2.34 1.95
N GLY A 135 -2.74 1.49 0.93
CA GLY A 135 -3.12 0.08 1.00
C GLY A 135 -2.23 -0.72 1.94
N PHE A 136 -2.80 -1.72 2.62
CA PHE A 136 -2.05 -2.63 3.50
C PHE A 136 -2.37 -4.08 3.16
N ILE A 137 -1.34 -4.89 2.90
CA ILE A 137 -1.47 -6.31 2.61
C ILE A 137 -0.74 -7.10 3.68
N SER A 138 -1.47 -7.87 4.47
CA SER A 138 -0.94 -8.72 5.54
C SER A 138 -0.86 -10.17 5.06
N LEU A 139 0.28 -10.80 5.29
CA LEU A 139 0.56 -12.13 4.78
C LEU A 139 0.76 -13.12 5.93
N HIS A 140 0.08 -14.27 5.84
CA HIS A 140 0.29 -15.42 6.71
C HIS A 140 0.25 -15.04 8.21
N SER A 141 1.28 -15.37 8.99
CA SER A 141 1.39 -15.08 10.43
C SER A 141 1.43 -13.59 10.76
N SER A 142 1.47 -12.71 9.76
CA SER A 142 1.33 -11.25 9.99
C SER A 142 -0.02 -10.83 10.54
N HIS A 143 -0.99 -11.73 10.67
CA HIS A 143 -2.20 -11.47 11.45
C HIS A 143 -1.86 -11.07 12.91
N PHE A 144 -0.75 -11.55 13.47
CA PHE A 144 -0.25 -11.14 14.79
C PHE A 144 0.59 -9.87 14.79
N ALA A 145 0.98 -9.35 13.62
CA ALA A 145 1.77 -8.14 13.53
C ALA A 145 1.05 -6.95 14.16
N LYS A 146 1.79 -6.13 14.92
CA LYS A 146 1.24 -4.95 15.58
C LYS A 146 0.45 -4.04 14.64
N PRO A 147 0.94 -3.70 13.39
CA PRO A 147 0.18 -2.84 12.50
C PRO A 147 -1.15 -3.48 12.07
N TYR A 148 -1.19 -4.78 11.76
CA TYR A 148 -2.43 -5.43 11.37
C TYR A 148 -3.46 -5.44 12.50
N LYS A 149 -3.05 -5.83 13.72
CA LYS A 149 -3.92 -5.78 14.90
C LYS A 149 -4.45 -4.38 15.17
N LYS A 150 -3.61 -3.36 14.98
CA LYS A 150 -4.01 -1.96 15.16
C LYS A 150 -5.06 -1.52 14.14
N LEU A 151 -4.93 -1.99 12.90
CA LEU A 151 -5.90 -1.73 11.84
C LEU A 151 -7.23 -2.46 12.08
N MET A 152 -7.18 -3.71 12.50
CA MET A 152 -8.37 -4.54 12.74
C MET A 152 -9.07 -4.23 14.07
N GLY A 153 -8.35 -3.71 15.07
CA GLY A 153 -8.90 -3.42 16.40
C GLY A 153 -9.25 -4.67 17.22
N THR A 154 -8.70 -5.83 16.88
CA THR A 154 -8.99 -7.13 17.50
C THR A 154 -7.71 -7.89 17.79
N PRO A 155 -7.73 -9.01 18.57
CA PRO A 155 -6.57 -9.86 18.78
C PRO A 155 -6.01 -10.51 17.53
N CYS A 156 -6.81 -10.65 16.47
CA CYS A 156 -6.46 -11.29 15.20
C CYS A 156 -5.92 -12.72 15.39
N SER A 157 -6.48 -13.47 16.34
CA SER A 157 -6.10 -14.84 16.62
C SER A 157 -6.97 -15.82 15.87
N TRP A 158 -6.39 -16.93 15.44
CA TRP A 158 -7.10 -18.10 14.97
C TRP A 158 -7.34 -19.07 16.12
N ARG A 159 -8.31 -19.97 15.97
CA ARG A 159 -8.57 -21.02 16.96
C ARG A 159 -7.34 -21.91 17.19
N GLU A 160 -6.62 -22.25 16.12
CA GLU A 160 -5.41 -23.09 16.19
C GLU A 160 -4.47 -22.85 15.01
N TYR A 161 -3.23 -23.28 15.20
CA TYR A 161 -2.12 -23.20 14.23
C TYR A 161 -1.48 -24.58 14.13
N LYS A 162 -1.37 -25.16 12.91
CA LYS A 162 -0.83 -26.51 12.69
C LYS A 162 0.03 -26.59 11.43
N ALA A 163 1.32 -26.89 11.62
CA ALA A 163 2.25 -27.25 10.56
C ALA A 163 2.44 -28.79 10.58
N ASP A 164 1.39 -29.52 10.23
CA ASP A 164 1.26 -30.96 10.39
C ASP A 164 1.27 -31.76 9.08
N GLY A 165 1.67 -31.13 7.97
CA GLY A 165 1.67 -31.75 6.64
C GLY A 165 0.34 -31.60 5.89
N THR A 166 -0.61 -30.83 6.43
CA THR A 166 -1.86 -30.46 5.75
C THR A 166 -1.58 -29.82 4.40
N SER A 167 -2.36 -30.21 3.38
CA SER A 167 -2.46 -29.51 2.09
C SER A 167 -3.71 -28.64 2.03
N VAL A 168 -3.80 -27.75 1.03
CA VAL A 168 -5.00 -26.96 0.81
C VAL A 168 -5.31 -26.84 -0.68
N LYS A 169 -6.57 -27.04 -1.05
CA LYS A 169 -7.12 -26.61 -2.33
C LYS A 169 -7.72 -25.21 -2.14
N ILE A 170 -7.20 -24.23 -2.86
CA ILE A 170 -7.68 -22.85 -2.85
C ILE A 170 -8.61 -22.64 -4.04
N THR A 171 -9.80 -22.11 -3.77
CA THR A 171 -10.82 -21.85 -4.78
C THR A 171 -11.13 -20.36 -4.84
N VAL A 172 -11.35 -19.86 -6.05
CA VAL A 172 -11.80 -18.50 -6.31
C VAL A 172 -13.27 -18.39 -5.90
N LYS A 173 -13.54 -17.68 -4.79
CA LYS A 173 -14.91 -17.50 -4.28
C LYS A 173 -15.65 -16.37 -4.98
N ASP A 174 -14.98 -15.26 -5.23
CA ASP A 174 -15.52 -14.13 -5.99
C ASP A 174 -14.69 -13.92 -7.28
N PRO A 175 -15.14 -14.47 -8.42
CA PRO A 175 -14.41 -14.35 -9.69
C PRO A 175 -14.48 -12.93 -10.30
N ASN A 176 -15.36 -12.06 -9.80
CA ASN A 176 -15.50 -10.68 -10.28
C ASN A 176 -14.66 -9.69 -9.48
N HIS A 177 -14.09 -10.11 -8.35
CA HIS A 177 -13.26 -9.23 -7.55
C HIS A 177 -11.92 -8.93 -8.23
N PRO A 178 -11.40 -7.69 -8.19
CA PRO A 178 -10.14 -7.35 -8.86
C PRO A 178 -8.95 -8.22 -8.45
N ILE A 179 -8.88 -8.67 -7.19
CA ILE A 179 -7.79 -9.53 -6.68
C ILE A 179 -7.77 -10.89 -7.37
N THR A 180 -8.91 -11.42 -7.77
CA THR A 180 -9.03 -12.74 -8.38
C THR A 180 -8.98 -12.72 -9.91
N ARG A 181 -8.81 -11.54 -10.51
CA ARG A 181 -8.74 -11.40 -11.97
C ARG A 181 -7.66 -12.30 -12.58
N GLY A 182 -8.09 -13.27 -13.41
CA GLY A 182 -7.22 -14.24 -14.08
C GLY A 182 -6.67 -15.36 -13.18
N VAL A 183 -7.00 -15.36 -11.89
CA VAL A 183 -6.66 -16.43 -10.96
C VAL A 183 -7.59 -17.62 -11.21
N LYS A 184 -7.02 -18.82 -11.22
CA LYS A 184 -7.75 -20.10 -11.26
C LYS A 184 -7.58 -20.79 -9.91
N ASP A 185 -8.45 -21.77 -9.65
CA ASP A 185 -8.27 -22.67 -8.50
C ASP A 185 -6.90 -23.35 -8.57
N PHE A 186 -6.24 -23.48 -7.43
CA PHE A 186 -4.93 -24.12 -7.31
C PHE A 186 -4.79 -24.83 -5.97
N SER A 187 -3.71 -25.60 -5.82
CA SER A 187 -3.44 -26.32 -4.58
C SER A 187 -2.03 -26.03 -4.08
N LEU A 188 -1.90 -25.95 -2.75
CA LEU A 188 -0.61 -25.94 -2.06
C LEU A 188 -0.43 -27.31 -1.39
N PRO A 189 0.66 -28.02 -1.69
CA PRO A 189 0.87 -29.38 -1.18
C PRO A 189 1.17 -29.40 0.32
N LYS A 190 1.61 -28.30 0.88
CA LYS A 190 1.86 -28.08 2.31
C LYS A 190 1.47 -26.67 2.70
N ILE A 191 0.86 -26.53 3.87
CA ILE A 191 0.50 -25.26 4.47
C ILE A 191 0.59 -25.36 5.99
N GLU A 192 0.94 -24.28 6.66
CA GLU A 192 0.57 -24.13 8.06
C GLU A 192 -0.92 -23.81 8.12
N ARG A 193 -1.71 -24.75 8.65
CA ARG A 193 -3.17 -24.62 8.72
C ARG A 193 -3.56 -23.68 9.87
N TYR A 194 -4.43 -22.74 9.56
CA TYR A 194 -5.06 -21.84 10.51
C TYR A 194 -6.54 -22.20 10.64
N GLY A 195 -6.94 -22.72 11.82
CA GLY A 195 -8.31 -23.17 12.09
C GLY A 195 -9.24 -22.04 12.45
N GLU A 196 -10.42 -21.99 11.80
CA GLU A 196 -11.49 -21.04 12.11
C GLU A 196 -12.07 -21.27 13.53
N PRO A 197 -12.61 -20.25 14.24
CA PRO A 197 -12.79 -18.88 13.75
C PRO A 197 -11.53 -18.02 13.80
N PHE A 198 -11.46 -17.06 12.89
CA PHE A 198 -10.48 -15.99 12.92
C PHE A 198 -11.05 -14.74 13.59
N ALA A 199 -10.44 -14.29 14.68
CA ALA A 199 -10.91 -13.17 15.50
C ALA A 199 -10.57 -11.81 14.87
N VAL A 200 -11.28 -11.48 13.78
CA VAL A 200 -11.20 -10.21 13.05
C VAL A 200 -12.62 -9.65 12.82
N PRO A 201 -12.79 -8.37 12.53
CA PRO A 201 -14.07 -7.86 12.04
C PRO A 201 -14.53 -8.63 10.81
N GLU A 202 -15.86 -8.74 10.62
CA GLU A 202 -16.38 -9.40 9.42
C GLU A 202 -15.81 -8.74 8.16
N PRO A 203 -15.18 -9.50 7.24
CA PRO A 203 -14.62 -8.94 6.02
C PRO A 203 -15.73 -8.47 5.06
N GLU A 204 -15.48 -7.37 4.36
CA GLU A 204 -16.37 -6.89 3.29
C GLU A 204 -16.46 -7.90 2.13
N ALA A 205 -15.37 -8.63 1.89
CA ALA A 205 -15.33 -9.72 0.91
C ALA A 205 -14.36 -10.82 1.34
N VAL A 206 -14.79 -12.07 1.15
CA VAL A 206 -13.92 -13.24 1.12
C VAL A 206 -13.75 -13.63 -0.33
N VAL A 207 -12.57 -13.40 -0.89
CA VAL A 207 -12.30 -13.55 -2.33
C VAL A 207 -11.72 -14.92 -2.69
N LEU A 208 -11.11 -15.60 -1.70
CA LEU A 208 -10.54 -16.93 -1.83
C LEU A 208 -10.96 -17.76 -0.62
N ASP A 209 -11.50 -18.95 -0.89
CA ASP A 209 -11.74 -19.99 0.12
C ASP A 209 -10.70 -21.11 -0.02
N GLY A 210 -10.55 -21.92 1.00
CA GLY A 210 -9.71 -23.09 1.02
C GLY A 210 -10.40 -24.30 1.60
N LEU A 211 -10.02 -25.47 1.11
CA LEU A 211 -10.34 -26.74 1.72
C LEU A 211 -9.02 -27.39 2.14
N TYR A 212 -8.75 -27.38 3.43
CA TYR A 212 -7.64 -28.10 4.02
C TYR A 212 -7.87 -29.61 3.95
N THR A 213 -6.84 -30.37 3.65
CA THR A 213 -6.84 -31.83 3.74
C THR A 213 -5.70 -32.24 4.65
N LYS A 214 -6.04 -32.80 5.80
CA LYS A 214 -5.08 -33.28 6.80
C LYS A 214 -4.43 -34.61 6.35
N PRO A 215 -3.27 -34.99 6.92
CA PRO A 215 -2.63 -36.25 6.56
C PRO A 215 -3.49 -37.51 6.77
N ASN A 216 -4.46 -37.44 7.71
CA ASN A 216 -5.42 -38.54 7.94
C ASN A 216 -6.63 -38.52 6.98
N GLY A 217 -6.66 -37.64 6.01
CA GLY A 217 -7.74 -37.50 5.02
C GLY A 217 -8.93 -36.64 5.47
N GLU A 218 -8.97 -36.18 6.71
CA GLU A 218 -10.01 -35.26 7.15
C GLU A 218 -9.88 -33.91 6.44
N THR A 219 -11.02 -33.29 6.16
CA THR A 219 -11.06 -31.98 5.52
C THR A 219 -11.65 -30.92 6.45
N GLU A 220 -11.19 -29.68 6.31
CA GLU A 220 -11.66 -28.53 7.06
C GLU A 220 -11.68 -27.29 6.14
N PRO A 221 -12.78 -26.51 6.11
CA PRO A 221 -12.80 -25.27 5.34
C PRO A 221 -11.98 -24.18 6.04
N GLY A 222 -11.50 -23.21 5.24
CA GLY A 222 -10.81 -22.03 5.75
C GLY A 222 -10.88 -20.88 4.76
N ARG A 223 -10.81 -19.64 5.27
CA ARG A 223 -10.78 -18.46 4.42
C ARG A 223 -9.33 -18.11 4.07
N MET A 224 -9.05 -17.93 2.76
CA MET A 224 -7.69 -17.74 2.25
C MET A 224 -7.37 -16.30 1.83
N GLY A 225 -8.39 -15.53 1.47
CA GLY A 225 -8.22 -14.15 1.04
C GLY A 225 -9.37 -13.26 1.51
N LEU A 226 -9.07 -12.31 2.38
CA LEU A 226 -10.07 -11.47 3.06
C LEU A 226 -9.79 -9.99 2.84
N CYS A 227 -10.82 -9.20 2.62
CA CYS A 227 -10.75 -7.79 2.26
C CYS A 227 -11.56 -6.91 3.21
N TRP A 228 -11.00 -5.75 3.55
CA TRP A 228 -11.66 -4.69 4.34
C TRP A 228 -11.33 -3.32 3.80
N THR A 229 -12.20 -2.35 4.09
CA THR A 229 -11.87 -0.93 4.05
C THR A 229 -11.66 -0.45 5.48
N VAL A 230 -10.52 0.15 5.76
CA VAL A 230 -10.15 0.64 7.10
C VAL A 230 -9.82 2.13 7.00
N GLY A 231 -10.76 2.97 7.41
CA GLY A 231 -10.69 4.40 7.14
C GLY A 231 -10.74 4.68 5.64
N LYS A 232 -9.72 5.31 5.09
CA LYS A 232 -9.60 5.55 3.64
C LYS A 232 -8.82 4.45 2.90
N GLY A 233 -8.11 3.58 3.62
CA GLY A 233 -7.26 2.54 3.05
C GLY A 233 -7.96 1.21 2.88
N LYS A 234 -7.45 0.39 1.99
CA LYS A 234 -7.89 -0.98 1.78
C LYS A 234 -6.90 -1.95 2.40
N VAL A 235 -7.42 -2.97 3.06
CA VAL A 235 -6.64 -4.02 3.71
C VAL A 235 -6.97 -5.38 3.10
N PHE A 236 -5.95 -6.11 2.71
CA PHE A 236 -6.06 -7.50 2.25
C PHE A 236 -5.26 -8.40 3.17
N TYR A 237 -5.84 -9.53 3.56
CA TYR A 237 -5.14 -10.59 4.27
C TYR A 237 -5.11 -11.85 3.42
N PHE A 238 -3.92 -12.45 3.30
CA PHE A 238 -3.70 -13.71 2.59
C PHE A 238 -3.14 -14.74 3.54
N THR A 239 -3.87 -15.84 3.76
CA THR A 239 -3.56 -16.86 4.77
C THR A 239 -2.30 -17.69 4.47
N PRO A 240 -2.01 -18.15 3.23
CA PRO A 240 -0.78 -18.89 2.93
C PRO A 240 0.49 -18.06 3.05
N GLY A 241 1.65 -18.71 3.09
CA GLY A 241 2.95 -18.04 3.00
C GLY A 241 3.90 -18.28 4.17
N HIS A 242 3.89 -19.48 4.78
CA HIS A 242 4.87 -19.86 5.79
C HIS A 242 6.30 -19.90 5.20
N GLU A 243 7.29 -19.41 5.94
CA GLU A 243 8.67 -19.23 5.44
C GLU A 243 9.38 -20.50 5.00
N THR A 244 8.88 -21.67 5.39
CA THR A 244 9.46 -22.96 4.98
C THR A 244 8.84 -23.56 3.73
N TYR A 245 7.84 -22.89 3.13
CA TYR A 245 7.17 -23.31 1.90
C TYR A 245 7.40 -22.28 0.79
N ASP A 246 7.48 -22.76 -0.44
CA ASP A 246 7.84 -21.96 -1.64
C ASP A 246 6.67 -21.15 -2.24
N ASP A 247 5.65 -20.87 -1.45
CA ASP A 247 4.37 -20.31 -1.89
C ASP A 247 4.52 -19.03 -2.74
N PHE A 248 5.43 -18.11 -2.37
CA PHE A 248 5.61 -16.85 -3.08
C PHE A 248 6.36 -16.97 -4.43
N PHE A 249 6.77 -18.16 -4.80
CA PHE A 249 7.27 -18.44 -6.16
C PHE A 249 6.19 -18.98 -7.10
N ARG A 250 5.01 -19.38 -6.59
CA ARG A 250 3.93 -19.94 -7.38
C ARG A 250 3.26 -18.88 -8.26
N PRO A 251 2.98 -19.19 -9.54
CA PRO A 251 2.40 -18.25 -10.48
C PRO A 251 1.08 -17.62 -10.01
N GLU A 252 0.21 -18.44 -9.40
CA GLU A 252 -1.10 -18.03 -8.89
C GLU A 252 -0.95 -17.05 -7.71
N VAL A 253 -0.05 -17.36 -6.77
CA VAL A 253 0.22 -16.48 -5.62
C VAL A 253 0.84 -15.16 -6.08
N ARG A 254 1.79 -15.19 -7.01
CA ARG A 254 2.38 -13.98 -7.60
C ARG A 254 1.33 -13.13 -8.34
N LEU A 255 0.36 -13.77 -8.99
CA LEU A 255 -0.75 -13.03 -9.64
C LEU A 255 -1.67 -12.41 -8.61
N ILE A 256 -2.06 -13.15 -7.56
CA ILE A 256 -2.86 -12.63 -6.45
C ILE A 256 -2.17 -11.42 -5.81
N MET A 257 -0.87 -11.50 -5.54
CA MET A 257 -0.12 -10.39 -4.94
C MET A 257 -0.12 -9.14 -5.83
N ALA A 258 0.10 -9.30 -7.14
CA ALA A 258 0.08 -8.16 -8.06
C ALA A 258 -1.32 -7.52 -8.14
N ASN A 259 -2.35 -8.34 -8.28
CA ASN A 259 -3.74 -7.87 -8.30
C ASN A 259 -4.13 -7.19 -6.97
N ALA A 260 -3.69 -7.73 -5.82
CA ALA A 260 -3.94 -7.14 -4.52
C ALA A 260 -3.27 -5.77 -4.36
N VAL A 261 -2.07 -5.58 -4.88
CA VAL A 261 -1.39 -4.28 -4.92
C VAL A 261 -2.19 -3.28 -5.75
N GLU A 262 -2.62 -3.65 -6.97
CA GLU A 262 -3.44 -2.76 -7.80
C GLU A 262 -4.78 -2.41 -7.14
N TRP A 263 -5.44 -3.39 -6.51
CA TRP A 263 -6.72 -3.19 -5.82
C TRP A 263 -6.58 -2.31 -4.57
N ALA A 264 -5.52 -2.51 -3.77
CA ALA A 264 -5.32 -1.79 -2.51
C ALA A 264 -4.80 -0.36 -2.70
N ALA A 265 -4.25 -0.04 -3.88
CA ALA A 265 -3.70 1.28 -4.15
C ALA A 265 -4.76 2.39 -4.03
N PRO A 266 -4.41 3.56 -3.47
CA PRO A 266 -5.31 4.70 -3.42
C PRO A 266 -5.73 5.13 -4.83
N LYS A 267 -6.98 5.56 -4.97
CA LYS A 267 -7.44 6.19 -6.22
C LYS A 267 -6.69 7.51 -6.39
N LYS A 268 -6.03 7.69 -7.52
CA LYS A 268 -5.42 8.99 -7.90
C LYS A 268 -6.47 9.88 -8.53
#